data_6a1ec468cb2ff74035bfa672710f5db5
#
_entry.id   6a1ec468cb2ff74035bfa672710f5db5
#
_cell.length_a   1.000
_cell.length_b   1.000
_cell.length_c   1.000
_cell.angle_alpha   90.00
_cell.angle_beta   90.00
_cell.angle_gamma   90.00
#
_symmetry.space_group_name_H-M   'P 1'
#
loop_
_entity.id
_entity.type
_entity.pdbx_description
1 polymer ?
#
loop_
_entity_poly.entity_id
_entity_poly.type
_entity_poly.pdbx_seq_one_letter_code
_entity_poly.pdbx_strand_id
1 'polypeptide(L)'
;MHDHVALMIRDSNNFLFIKRSKLKKTLPGIWAFPSGTKEESENIYQTALREAYEELGVIINVEKTLAVKELPEFNVRLHFLVCTVLSGEAFIKDTYEIEELSWLTFKEFFLKYSDSEIGHGLVFLRNNFELWKEYS
;
A
#
# COMPACT_ATOMS: atom_id res chain seq x y z
N MET A 1 -14.92 -5.96 -11.91
CA MET A 1 -14.21 -5.32 -10.78
C MET A 1 -13.00 -4.56 -11.28
N HIS A 2 -12.73 -3.42 -10.66
CA HIS A 2 -11.51 -2.68 -10.94
C HIS A 2 -10.35 -3.29 -10.17
N ASP A 3 -9.21 -3.47 -10.83
CA ASP A 3 -8.01 -3.95 -10.18
C ASP A 3 -7.23 -2.79 -9.58
N HIS A 4 -6.91 -2.91 -8.28
CA HIS A 4 -6.10 -1.95 -7.55
C HIS A 4 -4.87 -2.66 -7.01
N VAL A 5 -3.78 -1.93 -6.82
CA VAL A 5 -2.58 -2.44 -6.18
C VAL A 5 -2.42 -1.80 -4.82
N ALA A 6 -1.98 -2.60 -3.85
CA ALA A 6 -1.50 -2.13 -2.56
C ALA A 6 0.00 -2.44 -2.54
N LEU A 7 0.82 -1.41 -2.44
CA LEU A 7 2.27 -1.52 -2.53
C LEU A 7 2.86 -1.73 -1.14
N MET A 8 3.25 -2.97 -0.86
CA MET A 8 3.90 -3.34 0.39
C MET A 8 5.41 -3.18 0.21
N ILE A 9 5.86 -1.93 0.21
CA ILE A 9 7.28 -1.60 0.00
C ILE A 9 8.02 -1.82 1.31
N ARG A 10 9.03 -2.67 1.28
CA ARG A 10 9.76 -3.04 2.48
C ARG A 10 11.25 -2.76 2.40
N ASP A 11 11.82 -2.54 3.58
CA ASP A 11 13.25 -2.54 3.85
C ASP A 11 13.42 -3.48 5.05
N SER A 12 13.96 -4.69 4.82
CA SER A 12 13.92 -5.77 5.79
C SER A 12 12.48 -6.07 6.19
N ASN A 13 12.14 -5.99 7.47
CA ASN A 13 10.77 -6.20 7.96
C ASN A 13 10.01 -4.90 8.23
N ASN A 14 10.61 -3.76 7.90
CA ASN A 14 9.91 -2.48 7.96
C ASN A 14 9.18 -2.24 6.65
N PHE A 15 7.91 -1.87 6.74
CA PHE A 15 7.09 -1.55 5.58
C PHE A 15 6.75 -0.07 5.56
N LEU A 16 6.59 0.47 4.36
CA LEU A 16 6.22 1.86 4.17
C LEU A 16 4.71 1.99 4.23
N PHE A 17 4.24 2.71 5.24
CA PHE A 17 2.83 3.08 5.37
C PHE A 17 2.69 4.57 5.06
N ILE A 18 1.57 4.94 4.45
CA ILE A 18 1.29 6.33 4.13
C ILE A 18 0.01 6.78 4.82
N LYS A 19 -0.03 8.05 5.20
CA LYS A 19 -1.25 8.67 5.65
C LYS A 19 -1.86 9.41 4.47
N ARG A 20 -3.08 9.02 4.11
CA ARG A 20 -3.81 9.66 3.00
C ARG A 20 -4.06 11.11 3.35
N SER A 21 -3.88 11.99 2.36
CA SER A 21 -4.12 13.41 2.52
C SER A 21 -5.56 13.70 2.98
N LYS A 22 -5.72 14.71 3.81
CA LYS A 22 -7.04 15.22 4.22
C LYS A 22 -7.81 15.81 3.06
N LEU A 23 -7.14 16.09 1.94
CA LEU A 23 -7.75 16.63 0.72
C LEU A 23 -8.48 15.54 -0.08
N LYS A 24 -8.24 14.25 0.22
CA LYS A 24 -8.89 13.14 -0.48
C LYS A 24 -10.37 13.09 -0.12
N LYS A 25 -11.20 12.79 -1.12
CA LYS A 25 -12.66 12.64 -0.94
C LYS A 25 -13.01 11.33 -0.27
N THR A 26 -12.19 10.29 -0.49
CA THR A 26 -12.39 8.96 0.10
C THR A 26 -11.32 8.69 1.14
N LEU A 27 -11.75 8.23 2.32
CA LEU A 27 -10.87 7.86 3.43
C LEU A 27 -9.78 8.91 3.72
N PRO A 28 -10.13 10.21 3.92
CA PRO A 28 -9.13 11.23 4.23
C PRO A 28 -8.47 10.96 5.58
N GLY A 29 -7.15 11.17 5.64
CA GLY A 29 -6.39 11.03 6.88
C GLY A 29 -6.21 9.61 7.39
N ILE A 30 -6.55 8.60 6.60
CA ILE A 30 -6.43 7.18 6.98
C ILE A 30 -5.03 6.69 6.62
N TRP A 31 -4.45 5.83 7.47
CA TRP A 31 -3.21 5.14 7.18
C TRP A 31 -3.46 3.93 6.28
N ALA A 32 -2.60 3.75 5.28
CA ALA A 32 -2.74 2.69 4.29
C ALA A 32 -1.38 2.37 3.67
N PHE A 33 -1.33 1.36 2.81
CA PHE A 33 -0.22 1.22 1.87
C PHE A 33 -0.37 2.23 0.74
N PRO A 34 0.73 2.64 0.09
CA PRO A 34 0.62 3.33 -1.19
C PRO A 34 -0.19 2.45 -2.13
N SER A 35 -1.08 3.05 -2.91
CA SER A 35 -2.01 2.28 -3.74
C SER A 35 -2.38 3.03 -5.00
N GLY A 36 -2.97 2.32 -5.94
CA GLY A 36 -3.47 2.93 -7.15
C GLY A 36 -4.31 1.99 -7.98
N THR A 37 -4.97 2.55 -8.97
CA THR A 37 -5.87 1.84 -9.86
C THR A 37 -5.14 1.44 -11.13
N LYS A 38 -5.30 0.18 -11.53
CA LYS A 38 -4.77 -0.31 -12.81
C LYS A 38 -5.48 0.41 -13.96
N GLU A 39 -4.69 0.94 -14.88
CA GLU A 39 -5.20 1.50 -16.12
C GLU A 39 -5.40 0.36 -17.14
N GLU A 40 -6.27 0.61 -18.13
CA GLU A 40 -6.66 -0.42 -19.12
C GLU A 40 -5.46 -0.98 -19.90
N SER A 41 -4.50 -0.12 -20.24
CA SER A 41 -3.33 -0.48 -21.05
C SER A 41 -2.19 -1.15 -20.28
N GLU A 42 -2.31 -1.27 -18.95
CA GLU A 42 -1.21 -1.79 -18.13
C GLU A 42 -1.59 -3.10 -17.42
N ASN A 43 -0.57 -3.88 -17.06
CA ASN A 43 -0.76 -5.01 -16.15
C ASN A 43 -0.51 -4.54 -14.71
N ILE A 44 -0.74 -5.44 -13.75
CA ILE A 44 -0.60 -5.14 -12.32
C ILE A 44 0.81 -4.65 -11.96
N TYR A 45 1.85 -5.25 -12.56
CA TYR A 45 3.24 -4.87 -12.27
C TYR A 45 3.56 -3.49 -12.80
N GLN A 46 3.06 -3.16 -14.00
CA GLN A 46 3.22 -1.83 -14.58
C GLN A 46 2.50 -0.77 -13.75
N THR A 47 1.32 -1.11 -13.23
CA THR A 47 0.59 -0.24 -12.29
C THR A 47 1.42 0.04 -11.05
N ALA A 48 2.01 -1.01 -10.45
CA ALA A 48 2.84 -0.87 -9.26
C ALA A 48 4.03 0.05 -9.50
N LEU A 49 4.74 -0.14 -10.62
CA LEU A 49 5.90 0.67 -10.98
C LEU A 49 5.52 2.14 -11.17
N ARG A 50 4.42 2.38 -11.88
CA ARG A 50 3.93 3.74 -12.16
C ARG A 50 3.53 4.45 -10.87
N GLU A 51 2.72 3.81 -10.04
CA GLU A 51 2.22 4.41 -8.80
C GLU A 51 3.34 4.72 -7.81
N ALA A 52 4.31 3.82 -7.67
CA ALA A 52 5.47 4.04 -6.80
C ALA A 52 6.27 5.27 -7.25
N TYR A 53 6.47 5.42 -8.55
CA TYR A 53 7.20 6.57 -9.09
C TYR A 53 6.41 7.87 -8.93
N GLU A 54 5.13 7.85 -9.28
CA GLU A 54 4.27 9.04 -9.20
C GLU A 54 4.08 9.55 -7.77
N GLU A 55 3.87 8.64 -6.83
CA GLU A 55 3.55 9.01 -5.45
C GLU A 55 4.79 9.23 -4.58
N LEU A 56 5.85 8.44 -4.80
CA LEU A 56 6.99 8.35 -3.88
C LEU A 56 8.35 8.61 -4.53
N GLY A 57 8.42 8.78 -5.84
CA GLY A 57 9.66 9.05 -6.55
C GLY A 57 10.67 7.91 -6.56
N VAL A 58 10.22 6.67 -6.39
CA VAL A 58 11.12 5.49 -6.35
C VAL A 58 10.86 4.54 -7.49
N ILE A 59 11.90 3.80 -7.87
CA ILE A 59 11.82 2.67 -8.79
C ILE A 59 11.84 1.41 -7.92
N ILE A 60 10.80 0.59 -8.06
CA ILE A 60 10.65 -0.62 -7.23
C ILE A 60 10.83 -1.90 -8.04
N ASN A 61 11.11 -2.98 -7.31
CA ASN A 61 11.04 -4.33 -7.80
C ASN A 61 9.87 -5.02 -7.08
N VAL A 62 8.96 -5.63 -7.83
CA VAL A 62 7.89 -6.43 -7.25
C VAL A 62 8.43 -7.83 -7.00
N GLU A 63 8.53 -8.24 -5.73
CA GLU A 63 9.04 -9.56 -5.35
C GLU A 63 7.98 -10.64 -5.59
N LYS A 64 6.76 -10.39 -5.12
CA LYS A 64 5.66 -11.36 -5.24
C LYS A 64 4.31 -10.72 -4.97
N THR A 65 3.27 -11.41 -5.40
CA THR A 65 1.90 -11.15 -4.96
C THR A 65 1.67 -11.92 -3.66
N LEU A 66 1.39 -11.19 -2.58
CA LEU A 66 1.13 -11.80 -1.28
C LEU A 66 -0.28 -12.39 -1.22
N ALA A 67 -1.24 -11.64 -1.71
CA ALA A 67 -2.65 -12.00 -1.68
C ALA A 67 -3.44 -11.17 -2.67
N VAL A 68 -4.62 -11.65 -3.03
CA VAL A 68 -5.61 -10.89 -3.80
C VAL A 68 -6.91 -10.97 -3.02
N LYS A 69 -7.46 -9.80 -2.69
CA LYS A 69 -8.71 -9.71 -1.90
C LYS A 69 -9.76 -8.96 -2.71
N GLU A 70 -10.88 -9.60 -2.95
CA GLU A 70 -12.03 -8.95 -3.56
C GLU A 70 -12.80 -8.16 -2.51
N LEU A 71 -13.15 -6.93 -2.84
CA LEU A 71 -13.96 -6.03 -2.02
C LEU A 71 -15.21 -5.67 -2.85
N PRO A 72 -16.22 -6.56 -2.85
CA PRO A 72 -17.40 -6.39 -3.72
C PRO A 72 -18.16 -5.10 -3.47
N GLU A 73 -18.21 -4.65 -2.22
CA GLU A 73 -18.87 -3.41 -1.82
C GLU A 73 -18.27 -2.17 -2.48
N PHE A 74 -17.01 -2.26 -2.91
CA PHE A 74 -16.31 -1.17 -3.61
C PHE A 74 -16.07 -1.49 -5.09
N ASN A 75 -16.50 -2.65 -5.55
CA ASN A 75 -16.23 -3.16 -6.90
C ASN A 75 -14.73 -3.18 -7.22
N VAL A 76 -13.91 -3.58 -6.25
CA VAL A 76 -12.44 -3.58 -6.33
C VAL A 76 -11.87 -4.96 -6.05
N ARG A 77 -10.86 -5.34 -6.83
CA ARG A 77 -9.98 -6.48 -6.55
C ARG A 77 -8.63 -5.91 -6.17
N LEU A 78 -8.23 -6.10 -4.92
CA LEU A 78 -7.01 -5.52 -4.37
C LEU A 78 -5.88 -6.54 -4.39
N HIS A 79 -4.79 -6.18 -5.09
CA HIS A 79 -3.59 -7.00 -5.20
C HIS A 79 -2.53 -6.47 -4.25
N PHE A 80 -2.16 -7.29 -3.26
CA PHE A 80 -1.11 -6.96 -2.29
C PHE A 80 0.24 -7.40 -2.87
N LEU A 81 1.08 -6.45 -3.22
CA LEU A 81 2.37 -6.71 -3.86
C LEU A 81 3.51 -6.36 -2.92
N VAL A 82 4.34 -7.37 -2.58
CA VAL A 82 5.55 -7.15 -1.79
C VAL A 82 6.63 -6.63 -2.70
N CYS A 83 7.20 -5.47 -2.35
CA CYS A 83 8.15 -4.75 -3.19
C CYS A 83 9.38 -4.32 -2.40
N THR A 84 10.50 -4.15 -3.11
CA THR A 84 11.71 -3.50 -2.59
C THR A 84 12.08 -2.32 -3.48
N VAL A 85 12.86 -1.38 -2.95
CA VAL A 85 13.31 -0.22 -3.72
C VAL A 85 14.59 -0.58 -4.45
N LEU A 86 14.60 -0.38 -5.78
CA LEU A 86 15.79 -0.55 -6.61
C LEU A 86 16.59 0.74 -6.71
N SER A 87 15.90 1.89 -6.76
CA SER A 87 16.54 3.18 -6.96
C SER A 87 15.71 4.30 -6.34
N GLY A 88 16.40 5.26 -5.75
CA GLY A 88 15.78 6.42 -5.12
C GLY A 88 15.49 6.19 -3.65
N GLU A 89 15.07 7.26 -3.00
CA GLU A 89 14.64 7.26 -1.60
C GLU A 89 13.22 7.78 -1.55
N ALA A 90 12.32 7.05 -0.89
CA ALA A 90 10.91 7.40 -0.86
C ALA A 90 10.68 8.76 -0.20
N PHE A 91 9.92 9.60 -0.86
CA PHE A 91 9.51 10.90 -0.33
C PHE A 91 8.08 11.19 -0.81
N ILE A 92 7.42 12.15 -0.20
CA ILE A 92 6.08 12.54 -0.63
C ILE A 92 6.21 13.39 -1.90
N LYS A 93 6.03 12.76 -3.04
CA LYS A 93 6.06 13.42 -4.35
C LYS A 93 4.69 13.97 -4.71
N ASP A 94 3.64 13.22 -4.40
CA ASP A 94 2.25 13.63 -4.64
C ASP A 94 1.61 14.09 -3.32
N THR A 95 1.68 15.39 -3.07
CA THR A 95 1.17 16.00 -1.84
C THR A 95 -0.36 16.03 -1.77
N TYR A 96 -1.04 15.84 -2.89
CA TYR A 96 -2.50 15.71 -2.90
C TYR A 96 -2.94 14.34 -2.37
N GLU A 97 -2.14 13.30 -2.66
CA GLU A 97 -2.46 11.93 -2.27
C GLU A 97 -1.98 11.60 -0.85
N ILE A 98 -0.79 12.07 -0.49
CA ILE A 98 -0.07 11.63 0.71
C ILE A 98 0.31 12.82 1.59
N GLU A 99 0.06 12.68 2.88
CA GLU A 99 0.33 13.70 3.91
C GLU A 99 1.54 13.31 4.78
N GLU A 100 1.73 12.02 5.08
CA GLU A 100 2.83 11.51 5.91
C GLU A 100 3.31 10.16 5.41
N LEU A 101 4.58 9.84 5.70
CA LEU A 101 5.18 8.51 5.49
C LEU A 101 5.65 7.97 6.84
N SER A 102 5.58 6.65 7.01
CA SER A 102 6.10 5.97 8.20
C SER A 102 6.61 4.59 7.85
N TRP A 103 7.83 4.27 8.27
CA TRP A 103 8.42 2.94 8.14
C TRP A 103 8.27 2.22 9.47
N LEU A 104 7.50 1.15 9.50
CA LEU A 104 7.22 0.38 10.72
C LEU A 104 7.14 -1.10 10.39
N THR A 105 7.39 -1.94 11.37
CA THR A 105 7.02 -3.35 11.25
C THR A 105 5.50 -3.47 11.35
N PHE A 106 4.95 -4.59 10.89
CA PHE A 106 3.51 -4.84 11.04
C PHE A 106 3.07 -4.81 12.50
N LYS A 107 3.88 -5.38 13.39
CA LYS A 107 3.56 -5.40 14.83
C LYS A 107 3.48 -3.99 15.40
N GLU A 108 4.45 -3.15 15.08
CA GLU A 108 4.46 -1.75 15.52
C GLU A 108 3.25 -1.00 14.98
N PHE A 109 2.95 -1.18 13.70
CA PHE A 109 1.84 -0.51 13.04
C PHE A 109 0.51 -0.90 13.69
N PHE A 110 0.26 -2.20 13.85
CA PHE A 110 -1.00 -2.69 14.39
C PHE A 110 -1.18 -2.42 15.88
N LEU A 111 -0.10 -2.21 16.62
CA LEU A 111 -0.16 -1.74 18.01
C LEU A 111 -0.52 -0.25 18.08
N LYS A 112 -0.06 0.52 17.09
CA LYS A 112 -0.21 1.97 17.09
C LYS A 112 -1.58 2.44 16.61
N TYR A 113 -2.18 1.73 15.64
CA TYR A 113 -3.41 2.19 15.00
C TYR A 113 -4.55 1.20 15.15
N SER A 114 -5.76 1.73 15.39
CA SER A 114 -7.00 0.95 15.47
C SER A 114 -7.61 0.79 14.07
N ASP A 115 -8.61 -0.11 13.96
CA ASP A 115 -9.30 -0.36 12.68
C ASP A 115 -9.92 0.89 12.07
N SER A 116 -10.36 1.85 12.89
CA SER A 116 -10.96 3.09 12.40
C SER A 116 -9.94 4.06 11.77
N GLU A 117 -8.66 3.84 12.01
CA GLU A 117 -7.57 4.71 11.54
C GLU A 117 -6.86 4.17 10.30
N ILE A 118 -7.22 2.98 9.85
CA ILE A 118 -6.51 2.26 8.77
C ILE A 118 -7.46 1.84 7.65
N GLY A 119 -6.90 1.64 6.46
CA GLY A 119 -7.67 1.21 5.29
C GLY A 119 -8.13 -0.25 5.38
N HIS A 120 -9.10 -0.58 4.53
CA HIS A 120 -9.70 -1.93 4.49
C HIS A 120 -8.69 -3.04 4.23
N GLY A 121 -7.70 -2.78 3.38
CA GLY A 121 -6.63 -3.74 3.10
C GLY A 121 -5.81 -4.07 4.33
N LEU A 122 -5.53 -3.07 5.17
CA LEU A 122 -4.77 -3.28 6.40
C LEU A 122 -5.60 -3.97 7.47
N VAL A 123 -6.90 -3.71 7.54
CA VAL A 123 -7.81 -4.46 8.42
C VAL A 123 -7.80 -5.93 8.03
N PHE A 124 -7.87 -6.22 6.73
CA PHE A 124 -7.78 -7.59 6.21
C PHE A 124 -6.48 -8.26 6.65
N LEU A 125 -5.34 -7.60 6.48
CA LEU A 125 -4.05 -8.16 6.88
C LEU A 125 -3.94 -8.35 8.40
N ARG A 126 -4.43 -7.39 9.18
CA ARG A 126 -4.45 -7.52 10.65
C ARG A 126 -5.11 -8.84 11.07
N ASN A 127 -6.19 -9.20 10.41
CA ASN A 127 -6.96 -10.40 10.72
C ASN A 127 -6.44 -11.67 10.05
N ASN A 128 -5.31 -11.58 9.32
CA ASN A 128 -4.73 -12.70 8.59
C ASN A 128 -3.22 -12.76 8.82
N PHE A 129 -2.83 -13.00 10.07
CA PHE A 129 -1.40 -13.06 10.50
C PHE A 129 -0.58 -14.01 9.64
N GLU A 130 -1.16 -15.13 9.20
CA GLU A 130 -0.47 -16.12 8.38
C GLU A 130 0.13 -15.55 7.10
N LEU A 131 -0.49 -14.50 6.55
CA LEU A 131 -0.01 -13.88 5.31
C LEU A 131 1.29 -13.09 5.51
N TRP A 132 1.50 -12.51 6.69
CA TRP A 132 2.64 -11.62 6.92
C TRP A 132 3.58 -12.06 8.04
N LYS A 133 3.36 -13.23 8.64
CA LYS A 133 4.16 -13.70 9.79
C LYS A 133 5.66 -13.80 9.49
N GLU A 134 6.04 -14.08 8.25
CA GLU A 134 7.45 -14.15 7.86
C GLU A 134 8.17 -12.79 7.96
N TYR A 135 7.41 -11.71 8.01
CA TYR A 135 7.94 -10.35 8.13
C TYR A 135 7.83 -9.79 9.55
N SER A 136 7.40 -10.59 10.47
CA SER A 136 7.22 -10.15 11.86
C SER A 136 8.50 -10.29 12.69
#